data_cd1a29ca154d5a3460eda6fdeb252ed6
#
_entry.id   cd1a29ca154d5a3460eda6fdeb252ed6
#
_cell.length_a   1.000
_cell.length_b   1.000
_cell.length_c   1.000
_cell.angle_alpha   90.00
_cell.angle_beta   90.00
_cell.angle_gamma   90.00
#
_symmetry.space_group_name_H-M   'P 1'
#
loop_
_entity.id
_entity.type
_entity.pdbx_description
1 polymer ?
#
loop_
_entity_poly.entity_id
_entity_poly.type
_entity_poly.pdbx_seq_one_letter_code
_entity_poly.pdbx_strand_id
1 'polypeptide(L)'
;MTGEILRTFIAIELEEPLRIAIARVQGKFKRQAPPGSVKWVAPEGIHLTLKFLGDTPASRVGEIEAALRAACAASAPFEFSVEGRGCFPNTRRPRVVWVAVRDKGQMLARLHAAVERHVAPLGWPTEDRGFSPHLTLGRVAKGVSPTVEAAVGLMVESSVVEQIGVQRVTAVNLIASDLRPAGAVYTTLVSVPLAELAPVQNASLGQATSEASDS
;
A
#
# COMPACT_ATOMS: atom_id res chain seq x y z
N MET A 1 -3.25 32.24 14.21
CA MET A 1 -3.11 30.93 14.90
C MET A 1 -2.61 29.95 13.88
N THR A 2 -1.35 29.52 13.98
CA THR A 2 -0.79 28.45 13.13
C THR A 2 -1.47 27.16 13.52
N GLY A 3 -2.36 26.64 12.64
CA GLY A 3 -3.03 25.36 12.85
C GLY A 3 -2.02 24.21 12.96
N GLU A 4 -2.42 23.13 13.61
CA GLU A 4 -1.63 21.90 13.73
C GLU A 4 -1.27 21.36 12.34
N ILE A 5 0.02 21.04 12.15
CA ILE A 5 0.54 20.43 10.93
C ILE A 5 0.81 18.95 11.21
N LEU A 6 0.21 18.10 10.40
CA LEU A 6 0.36 16.65 10.46
C LEU A 6 1.19 16.17 9.26
N ARG A 7 2.07 15.21 9.46
CA ARG A 7 2.68 14.52 8.34
C ARG A 7 1.82 13.35 7.92
N THR A 8 1.19 13.43 6.74
CA THR A 8 0.18 12.45 6.34
C THR A 8 0.53 11.70 5.06
N PHE A 9 -0.10 10.56 4.89
CA PHE A 9 -0.06 9.74 3.68
C PHE A 9 -1.35 8.91 3.57
N ILE A 10 -1.66 8.46 2.37
CA ILE A 10 -2.78 7.60 2.04
C ILE A 10 -2.25 6.18 1.85
N ALA A 11 -2.85 5.19 2.51
CA ALA A 11 -2.39 3.81 2.48
C ALA A 11 -3.50 2.79 2.68
N ILE A 12 -3.18 1.54 2.36
CA ILE A 12 -3.93 0.35 2.75
C ILE A 12 -3.17 -0.29 3.91
N GLU A 13 -3.85 -0.45 5.06
CA GLU A 13 -3.31 -1.16 6.22
C GLU A 13 -3.41 -2.66 6.00
N LEU A 14 -2.49 -3.40 6.61
CA LEU A 14 -2.43 -4.85 6.47
C LEU A 14 -3.21 -5.55 7.59
N GLU A 15 -3.90 -6.60 7.22
CA GLU A 15 -4.51 -7.53 8.18
C GLU A 15 -3.43 -8.26 8.98
N GLU A 16 -3.78 -8.61 10.22
CA GLU A 16 -2.82 -9.21 11.15
C GLU A 16 -2.16 -10.50 10.63
N PRO A 17 -2.89 -11.45 9.99
CA PRO A 17 -2.26 -12.66 9.47
C PRO A 17 -1.15 -12.39 8.44
N LEU A 18 -1.40 -11.45 7.51
CA LEU A 18 -0.39 -11.07 6.52
C LEU A 18 0.78 -10.32 7.18
N ARG A 19 0.51 -9.44 8.12
CA ARG A 19 1.54 -8.71 8.87
C ARG A 19 2.47 -9.66 9.62
N ILE A 20 1.93 -10.70 10.28
CA ILE A 20 2.71 -11.75 10.94
C ILE A 20 3.58 -12.52 9.92
N ALA A 21 3.00 -12.89 8.77
CA ALA A 21 3.74 -13.60 7.73
C ALA A 21 4.91 -12.76 7.17
N ILE A 22 4.68 -11.46 6.94
CA ILE A 22 5.71 -10.51 6.50
C ILE A 22 6.80 -10.34 7.57
N ALA A 23 6.43 -10.26 8.86
CA ALA A 23 7.40 -10.17 9.96
C ALA A 23 8.34 -11.38 10.00
N ARG A 24 7.86 -12.58 9.68
CA ARG A 24 8.70 -13.79 9.55
C ARG A 24 9.71 -13.67 8.41
N VAL A 25 9.29 -13.16 7.26
CA VAL A 25 10.18 -12.90 6.11
C VAL A 25 11.20 -11.81 6.48
N GLN A 26 10.75 -10.71 7.06
CA GLN A 26 11.64 -9.66 7.55
C GLN A 26 12.67 -10.20 8.55
N GLY A 27 12.27 -11.12 9.45
CA GLY A 27 13.15 -11.78 10.39
C GLY A 27 14.28 -12.60 9.71
N LYS A 28 14.00 -13.22 8.54
CA LYS A 28 15.04 -13.89 7.75
C LYS A 28 16.05 -12.87 7.22
N PHE A 29 15.60 -11.78 6.66
CA PHE A 29 16.47 -10.68 6.19
C PHE A 29 17.29 -10.07 7.32
N LYS A 30 16.69 -9.84 8.50
CA LYS A 30 17.40 -9.31 9.68
C LYS A 30 18.60 -10.17 10.10
N ARG A 31 18.46 -11.50 10.04
CA ARG A 31 19.55 -12.43 10.39
C ARG A 31 20.70 -12.45 9.37
N GLN A 32 20.43 -12.12 8.11
CA GLN A 32 21.39 -12.15 7.03
C GLN A 32 22.05 -10.77 6.78
N ALA A 33 21.37 -9.70 7.16
CA ALA A 33 21.86 -8.35 6.96
C ALA A 33 23.09 -8.05 7.84
N PRO A 34 24.09 -7.33 7.34
CA PRO A 34 25.17 -6.83 8.18
C PRO A 34 24.62 -6.05 9.38
N PRO A 35 25.17 -6.23 10.59
CA PRO A 35 24.68 -5.55 11.77
C PRO A 35 24.59 -4.03 11.58
N GLY A 36 23.47 -3.42 11.99
CA GLY A 36 23.25 -1.97 11.90
C GLY A 36 23.07 -1.42 10.48
N SER A 37 23.14 -2.25 9.43
CA SER A 37 23.05 -1.79 8.04
C SER A 37 21.66 -1.36 7.60
N VAL A 38 20.61 -1.87 8.24
CA VAL A 38 19.21 -1.59 7.88
C VAL A 38 18.42 -1.21 9.13
N LYS A 39 17.72 -0.09 9.05
CA LYS A 39 16.66 0.29 10.00
C LYS A 39 15.37 -0.39 9.55
N TRP A 40 14.99 -1.44 10.28
CA TRP A 40 13.81 -2.23 9.97
C TRP A 40 12.54 -1.52 10.44
N VAL A 41 11.50 -1.59 9.61
CA VAL A 41 10.17 -1.10 9.98
C VAL A 41 9.58 -2.04 11.00
N ALA A 42 8.95 -1.51 12.04
CA ALA A 42 8.16 -2.33 12.96
C ALA A 42 7.00 -3.00 12.21
N PRO A 43 6.69 -4.27 12.44
CA PRO A 43 5.65 -4.98 11.68
C PRO A 43 4.30 -4.24 11.65
N GLU A 44 3.94 -3.56 12.74
CA GLU A 44 2.74 -2.77 12.90
C GLU A 44 2.72 -1.52 12.00
N GLY A 45 3.91 -1.06 11.61
CA GLY A 45 4.09 0.09 10.72
C GLY A 45 4.21 -0.27 9.24
N ILE A 46 4.13 -1.55 8.87
CA ILE A 46 4.18 -1.96 7.47
C ILE A 46 2.80 -1.76 6.84
N HIS A 47 2.75 -0.98 5.76
CA HIS A 47 1.53 -0.64 5.03
C HIS A 47 1.82 -0.51 3.53
N LEU A 48 0.78 -0.57 2.71
CA LEU A 48 0.87 -0.28 1.29
C LEU A 48 0.54 1.19 1.04
N THR A 49 1.57 2.00 0.81
CA THR A 49 1.37 3.43 0.52
C THR A 49 0.80 3.60 -0.88
N LEU A 50 -0.28 4.38 -0.99
CA LEU A 50 -0.84 4.83 -2.25
C LEU A 50 -0.32 6.22 -2.63
N LYS A 51 -0.27 7.17 -1.66
CA LYS A 51 0.22 8.53 -1.91
C LYS A 51 0.78 9.17 -0.64
N PHE A 52 1.95 9.80 -0.76
CA PHE A 52 2.46 10.68 0.28
C PHE A 52 1.90 12.09 0.11
N LEU A 53 1.37 12.67 1.21
CA LEU A 53 0.87 14.04 1.23
C LEU A 53 1.88 14.99 1.90
N GLY A 54 2.74 14.47 2.78
CA GLY A 54 3.69 15.27 3.53
C GLY A 54 3.03 16.13 4.61
N ASP A 55 3.53 17.34 4.80
CA ASP A 55 3.03 18.27 5.81
C ASP A 55 1.65 18.79 5.40
N THR A 56 0.65 18.47 6.21
CA THR A 56 -0.77 18.69 5.93
C THR A 56 -1.39 19.44 7.11
N PRO A 57 -1.99 20.61 6.90
CA PRO A 57 -2.77 21.26 7.95
C PRO A 57 -3.94 20.36 8.42
N ALA A 58 -4.10 20.20 9.74
CA ALA A 58 -5.16 19.36 10.31
C ALA A 58 -6.56 19.79 9.84
N SER A 59 -6.75 21.09 9.56
CA SER A 59 -8.01 21.64 9.02
C SER A 59 -8.38 21.08 7.64
N ARG A 60 -7.43 20.48 6.90
CA ARG A 60 -7.66 19.94 5.56
C ARG A 60 -8.03 18.46 5.53
N VAL A 61 -8.05 17.80 6.70
CA VAL A 61 -8.39 16.36 6.80
C VAL A 61 -9.76 16.06 6.17
N GLY A 62 -10.76 16.93 6.40
CA GLY A 62 -12.10 16.74 5.81
C GLY A 62 -12.13 16.84 4.27
N GLU A 63 -11.32 17.72 3.67
CA GLU A 63 -11.20 17.82 2.21
C GLU A 63 -10.58 16.55 1.61
N ILE A 64 -9.54 16.02 2.28
CA ILE A 64 -8.88 14.78 1.86
C ILE A 64 -9.84 13.60 2.03
N GLU A 65 -10.60 13.55 3.12
CA GLU A 65 -11.63 12.51 3.31
C GLU A 65 -12.65 12.53 2.17
N ALA A 66 -13.18 13.70 1.80
CA ALA A 66 -14.12 13.82 0.69
C ALA A 66 -13.54 13.33 -0.64
N ALA A 67 -12.26 13.68 -0.93
CA ALA A 67 -11.55 13.19 -2.11
C ALA A 67 -11.35 11.66 -2.08
N LEU A 68 -11.02 11.09 -0.92
CA LEU A 68 -10.90 9.64 -0.77
C LEU A 68 -12.23 8.91 -0.95
N ARG A 69 -13.33 9.45 -0.42
CA ARG A 69 -14.67 8.89 -0.65
C ARG A 69 -15.02 8.86 -2.14
N ALA A 70 -14.72 9.93 -2.87
CA ALA A 70 -14.93 9.99 -4.31
C ALA A 70 -14.03 8.97 -5.06
N ALA A 71 -12.77 8.82 -4.65
CA ALA A 71 -11.85 7.85 -5.25
C ALA A 71 -12.29 6.40 -5.01
N CYS A 72 -12.81 6.09 -3.83
CA CYS A 72 -13.23 4.75 -3.43
C CYS A 72 -14.62 4.34 -3.97
N ALA A 73 -15.46 5.31 -4.32
CA ALA A 73 -16.87 5.08 -4.71
C ALA A 73 -17.04 4.17 -5.94
N ALA A 74 -16.04 4.09 -6.83
CA ALA A 74 -16.06 3.25 -8.02
C ALA A 74 -15.23 1.95 -7.88
N SER A 75 -14.72 1.65 -6.69
CA SER A 75 -13.84 0.51 -6.44
C SER A 75 -14.51 -0.50 -5.52
N ALA A 76 -14.81 -1.69 -6.03
CA ALA A 76 -15.23 -2.82 -5.19
C ALA A 76 -14.05 -3.36 -4.38
N PRO A 77 -14.30 -4.06 -3.25
CA PRO A 77 -13.29 -4.84 -2.56
C PRO A 77 -12.60 -5.83 -3.51
N PHE A 78 -11.28 -5.94 -3.39
CA PHE A 78 -10.45 -6.81 -4.22
C PHE A 78 -9.33 -7.44 -3.40
N GLU A 79 -8.55 -8.31 -4.00
CA GLU A 79 -7.43 -8.96 -3.34
C GLU A 79 -6.12 -8.69 -4.08
N PHE A 80 -5.02 -8.62 -3.31
CA PHE A 80 -3.67 -8.68 -3.84
C PHE A 80 -2.85 -9.75 -3.11
N SER A 81 -1.83 -10.30 -3.77
CA SER A 81 -0.83 -11.16 -3.14
C SER A 81 0.46 -10.40 -2.85
N VAL A 82 1.20 -10.89 -1.86
CA VAL A 82 2.53 -10.41 -1.52
C VAL A 82 3.53 -11.50 -1.83
N GLU A 83 4.47 -11.19 -2.76
CA GLU A 83 5.47 -12.14 -3.23
C GLU A 83 6.67 -11.41 -3.83
N GLY A 84 7.83 -12.08 -3.83
CA GLY A 84 9.05 -11.48 -4.36
C GLY A 84 9.64 -10.40 -3.43
N ARG A 85 10.76 -9.85 -3.82
CA ARG A 85 11.55 -8.87 -3.04
C ARG A 85 12.34 -7.95 -3.95
N GLY A 86 12.83 -6.86 -3.38
CA GLY A 86 13.70 -5.96 -4.09
C GLY A 86 14.23 -4.81 -3.26
N CYS A 87 14.93 -3.93 -3.93
CA CYS A 87 15.46 -2.71 -3.36
C CYS A 87 15.15 -1.50 -4.25
N PHE A 88 14.93 -0.36 -3.63
CA PHE A 88 14.96 0.91 -4.33
C PHE A 88 16.25 1.66 -4.02
N PRO A 89 16.84 2.39 -5.01
CA PRO A 89 16.50 2.36 -6.43
C PRO A 89 16.83 1.03 -7.12
N ASN A 90 17.81 0.27 -6.62
CA ASN A 90 18.21 -1.06 -7.12
C ASN A 90 19.11 -1.77 -6.10
N THR A 91 19.50 -3.03 -6.37
CA THR A 91 20.34 -3.84 -5.49
C THR A 91 21.81 -3.40 -5.44
N ARG A 92 22.31 -2.63 -6.43
CA ARG A 92 23.67 -2.08 -6.41
C ARG A 92 23.85 -0.92 -5.42
N ARG A 93 22.79 -0.13 -5.22
CA ARG A 93 22.74 1.01 -4.27
C ARG A 93 21.42 1.00 -3.51
N PRO A 94 21.18 -0.02 -2.65
CA PRO A 94 19.93 -0.15 -1.96
C PRO A 94 19.75 0.98 -0.94
N ARG A 95 18.54 1.56 -0.92
CA ARG A 95 18.10 2.54 0.09
C ARG A 95 16.87 2.01 0.83
N VAL A 96 16.05 1.23 0.16
CA VAL A 96 14.82 0.64 0.71
C VAL A 96 14.79 -0.83 0.35
N VAL A 97 14.58 -1.69 1.35
CA VAL A 97 14.32 -3.13 1.17
C VAL A 97 12.83 -3.36 1.26
N TRP A 98 12.24 -4.08 0.30
CA TRP A 98 10.81 -4.28 0.21
C TRP A 98 10.42 -5.68 -0.29
N VAL A 99 9.15 -6.05 -0.08
CA VAL A 99 8.47 -7.16 -0.75
C VAL A 99 7.42 -6.61 -1.70
N ALA A 100 7.24 -7.29 -2.85
CA ALA A 100 6.34 -6.82 -3.89
C ALA A 100 4.89 -7.18 -3.59
N VAL A 101 3.99 -6.32 -4.05
CA VAL A 101 2.56 -6.55 -4.09
C VAL A 101 2.16 -6.86 -5.53
N ARG A 102 1.37 -7.91 -5.73
CA ARG A 102 0.87 -8.35 -7.02
C ARG A 102 -0.66 -8.29 -7.05
N ASP A 103 -1.16 -7.58 -8.01
CA ASP A 103 -2.59 -7.49 -8.30
C ASP A 103 -2.85 -7.87 -9.75
N LYS A 104 -3.34 -9.08 -9.98
CA LYS A 104 -3.62 -9.61 -11.31
C LYS A 104 -4.75 -8.85 -12.02
N GLY A 105 -5.69 -8.31 -11.26
CA GLY A 105 -6.86 -7.59 -11.78
C GLY A 105 -6.62 -6.11 -12.08
N GLN A 106 -5.43 -5.58 -11.78
CA GLN A 106 -5.09 -4.15 -11.88
C GLN A 106 -6.03 -3.23 -11.07
N MET A 107 -6.75 -3.78 -10.10
CA MET A 107 -7.67 -3.01 -9.25
C MET A 107 -6.91 -2.03 -8.37
N LEU A 108 -5.74 -2.45 -7.87
CA LEU A 108 -4.86 -1.61 -7.07
C LEU A 108 -4.32 -0.42 -7.88
N ALA A 109 -3.92 -0.65 -9.13
CA ALA A 109 -3.45 0.41 -10.02
C ALA A 109 -4.59 1.41 -10.35
N ARG A 110 -5.82 0.90 -10.57
CA ARG A 110 -7.01 1.74 -10.79
C ARG A 110 -7.36 2.57 -9.55
N LEU A 111 -7.32 1.96 -8.36
CA LEU A 111 -7.56 2.65 -7.09
C LEU A 111 -6.51 3.74 -6.86
N HIS A 112 -5.22 3.42 -7.08
CA HIS A 112 -4.14 4.41 -7.00
C HIS A 112 -4.39 5.59 -7.95
N ALA A 113 -4.70 5.32 -9.22
CA ALA A 113 -5.00 6.36 -10.20
C ALA A 113 -6.23 7.21 -9.81
N ALA A 114 -7.25 6.60 -9.19
CA ALA A 114 -8.39 7.33 -8.67
C ALA A 114 -7.99 8.24 -7.48
N VAL A 115 -7.20 7.75 -6.55
CA VAL A 115 -6.66 8.55 -5.42
C VAL A 115 -5.86 9.74 -5.97
N GLU A 116 -4.92 9.50 -6.88
CA GLU A 116 -4.12 10.56 -7.53
C GLU A 116 -5.03 11.64 -8.15
N ARG A 117 -6.00 11.23 -8.97
CA ARG A 117 -6.91 12.14 -9.67
C ARG A 117 -7.75 13.00 -8.73
N HIS A 118 -8.25 12.43 -7.62
CA HIS A 118 -9.13 13.15 -6.70
C HIS A 118 -8.37 14.02 -5.70
N VAL A 119 -7.11 13.69 -5.40
CA VAL A 119 -6.27 14.44 -4.46
C VAL A 119 -5.47 15.55 -5.16
N ALA A 120 -5.16 15.42 -6.46
CA ALA A 120 -4.40 16.41 -7.21
C ALA A 120 -5.01 17.82 -7.20
N PRO A 121 -6.34 18.03 -7.36
CA PRO A 121 -6.95 19.36 -7.30
C PRO A 121 -6.81 20.04 -5.94
N LEU A 122 -6.55 19.28 -4.89
CA LEU A 122 -6.32 19.79 -3.55
C LEU A 122 -4.88 20.31 -3.33
N GLY A 123 -4.03 20.32 -4.37
CA GLY A 123 -2.66 20.83 -4.28
C GLY A 123 -1.60 19.76 -4.03
N TRP A 124 -1.94 18.48 -4.09
CA TRP A 124 -1.01 17.36 -4.10
C TRP A 124 -0.92 16.78 -5.52
N PRO A 125 0.00 17.25 -6.37
CA PRO A 125 0.08 16.87 -7.77
C PRO A 125 0.28 15.36 -7.94
N THR A 126 -0.12 14.84 -9.08
CA THR A 126 0.13 13.44 -9.45
C THR A 126 1.63 13.14 -9.50
N GLU A 127 2.01 11.93 -9.10
CA GLU A 127 3.41 11.51 -9.18
C GLU A 127 3.77 11.11 -10.62
N ASP A 128 4.88 11.66 -11.15
CA ASP A 128 5.38 11.33 -12.50
C ASP A 128 5.93 9.89 -12.59
N ARG A 129 6.28 9.31 -11.45
CA ARG A 129 6.79 7.94 -11.39
C ARG A 129 5.65 6.94 -11.43
N GLY A 130 5.80 5.93 -12.28
CA GLY A 130 4.85 4.83 -12.34
C GLY A 130 4.66 4.18 -10.96
N PHE A 131 3.42 3.82 -10.65
CA PHE A 131 3.07 3.14 -9.40
C PHE A 131 3.74 1.77 -9.33
N SER A 132 4.54 1.58 -8.31
CA SER A 132 5.23 0.32 -8.00
C SER A 132 4.81 -0.17 -6.62
N PRO A 133 3.73 -0.96 -6.52
CA PRO A 133 3.18 -1.38 -5.23
C PRO A 133 4.14 -2.29 -4.48
N HIS A 134 4.47 -1.90 -3.25
CA HIS A 134 5.43 -2.61 -2.40
C HIS A 134 5.17 -2.37 -0.91
N LEU A 135 5.65 -3.28 -0.09
CA LEU A 135 5.65 -3.16 1.37
C LEU A 135 7.09 -2.97 1.85
N THR A 136 7.37 -1.83 2.42
CA THR A 136 8.71 -1.50 2.94
C THR A 136 9.03 -2.33 4.18
N LEU A 137 10.08 -3.14 4.10
CA LEU A 137 10.59 -3.91 5.24
C LEU A 137 11.62 -3.14 6.05
N GLY A 138 12.42 -2.30 5.39
CA GLY A 138 13.47 -1.54 6.06
C GLY A 138 14.14 -0.53 5.13
N ARG A 139 14.91 0.36 5.74
CA ARG A 139 15.68 1.40 5.05
C ARG A 139 17.15 1.23 5.41
N VAL A 140 18.01 1.20 4.39
CA VAL A 140 19.48 1.14 4.60
C VAL A 140 19.90 2.35 5.42
N ALA A 141 20.70 2.12 6.44
CA ALA A 141 21.15 3.16 7.35
C ALA A 141 22.01 4.20 6.60
N LYS A 142 21.89 5.47 6.97
CA LYS A 142 22.71 6.53 6.39
C LYS A 142 24.16 6.34 6.82
N GLY A 143 25.11 6.59 5.90
CA GLY A 143 26.54 6.56 6.21
C GLY A 143 27.18 5.17 6.28
N VAL A 144 26.47 4.10 5.93
CA VAL A 144 27.11 2.78 5.75
C VAL A 144 28.07 2.81 4.56
N SER A 145 29.13 1.99 4.62
CA SER A 145 30.11 1.93 3.54
C SER A 145 29.52 1.31 2.26
N PRO A 146 30.09 1.59 1.08
CA PRO A 146 29.66 0.96 -0.18
C PRO A 146 29.70 -0.58 -0.13
N THR A 147 30.64 -1.15 0.60
CA THR A 147 30.74 -2.60 0.80
C THR A 147 29.53 -3.15 1.56
N VAL A 148 29.08 -2.44 2.59
CA VAL A 148 27.90 -2.81 3.36
C VAL A 148 26.62 -2.63 2.51
N GLU A 149 26.51 -1.56 1.73
CA GLU A 149 25.41 -1.38 0.78
C GLU A 149 25.34 -2.57 -0.20
N ALA A 150 26.47 -2.94 -0.80
CA ALA A 150 26.55 -4.08 -1.72
C ALA A 150 26.15 -5.39 -1.04
N ALA A 151 26.59 -5.61 0.21
CA ALA A 151 26.19 -6.80 0.97
C ALA A 151 24.69 -6.88 1.23
N VAL A 152 24.03 -5.74 1.55
CA VAL A 152 22.57 -5.68 1.68
C VAL A 152 21.90 -5.98 0.34
N GLY A 153 22.40 -5.43 -0.75
CA GLY A 153 21.87 -5.69 -2.09
C GLY A 153 21.97 -7.17 -2.47
N LEU A 154 23.14 -7.78 -2.26
CA LEU A 154 23.38 -9.20 -2.52
C LEU A 154 22.47 -10.10 -1.66
N MET A 155 22.31 -9.77 -0.37
CA MET A 155 21.38 -10.48 0.52
C MET A 155 19.95 -10.49 -0.06
N VAL A 156 19.46 -9.34 -0.53
CA VAL A 156 18.12 -9.28 -1.13
C VAL A 156 18.08 -10.07 -2.44
N GLU A 157 19.09 -9.95 -3.28
CA GLU A 157 19.15 -10.60 -4.60
C GLU A 157 19.24 -12.12 -4.51
N SER A 158 19.98 -12.65 -3.53
CA SER A 158 20.13 -14.09 -3.31
C SER A 158 18.97 -14.74 -2.55
N SER A 159 18.13 -13.94 -1.88
CA SER A 159 16.99 -14.47 -1.13
C SER A 159 15.87 -14.93 -2.07
N VAL A 160 15.18 -16.00 -1.72
CA VAL A 160 13.93 -16.42 -2.37
C VAL A 160 12.77 -16.03 -1.45
N VAL A 161 11.84 -15.28 -2.00
CA VAL A 161 10.59 -14.91 -1.31
C VAL A 161 9.43 -15.33 -2.20
N GLU A 162 8.87 -16.47 -1.87
CA GLU A 162 7.65 -17.00 -2.48
C GLU A 162 6.43 -16.20 -2.04
N GLN A 163 5.24 -16.66 -2.40
CA GLN A 163 4.00 -16.03 -1.95
C GLN A 163 3.92 -16.06 -0.41
N ILE A 164 3.90 -14.87 0.19
CA ILE A 164 3.82 -14.67 1.64
C ILE A 164 2.38 -14.81 2.12
N GLY A 165 1.44 -14.28 1.33
CA GLY A 165 0.02 -14.29 1.66
C GLY A 165 -0.80 -13.43 0.70
N VAL A 166 -2.10 -13.37 0.99
CA VAL A 166 -3.09 -12.58 0.26
C VAL A 166 -3.75 -11.60 1.23
N GLN A 167 -4.08 -10.42 0.76
CA GLN A 167 -4.80 -9.37 1.49
C GLN A 167 -6.06 -9.01 0.73
N ARG A 168 -7.20 -9.03 1.42
CA ARG A 168 -8.42 -8.40 0.94
C ARG A 168 -8.40 -6.91 1.26
N VAL A 169 -8.61 -6.09 0.26
CA VAL A 169 -8.70 -4.63 0.39
C VAL A 169 -10.16 -4.24 0.49
N THR A 170 -10.53 -3.65 1.60
CA THR A 170 -11.90 -3.18 1.87
C THR A 170 -11.98 -1.69 2.16
N ALA A 171 -10.85 -1.06 2.46
CA ALA A 171 -10.78 0.37 2.80
C ALA A 171 -9.45 0.99 2.40
N VAL A 172 -9.45 2.32 2.30
CA VAL A 172 -8.27 3.18 2.15
C VAL A 172 -8.22 4.13 3.33
N ASN A 173 -7.04 4.31 3.90
CA ASN A 173 -6.84 5.08 5.12
C ASN A 173 -6.00 6.33 4.86
N LEU A 174 -6.39 7.45 5.48
CA LEU A 174 -5.54 8.62 5.69
C LEU A 174 -4.84 8.45 7.03
N ILE A 175 -3.52 8.44 7.03
CA ILE A 175 -2.71 8.13 8.19
C ILE A 175 -1.77 9.30 8.50
N ALA A 176 -1.72 9.70 9.77
CA ALA A 176 -0.70 10.62 10.29
C ALA A 176 0.54 9.84 10.73
N SER A 177 1.72 10.41 10.49
CA SER A 177 3.01 9.86 10.87
C SER A 177 3.71 10.81 11.84
N ASP A 178 3.91 10.37 13.07
CA ASP A 178 4.75 11.06 14.06
C ASP A 178 6.13 10.39 14.09
N LEU A 179 7.16 11.13 13.65
CA LEU A 179 8.53 10.62 13.57
C LEU A 179 9.23 10.79 14.91
N ARG A 180 9.36 9.69 15.67
CA ARG A 180 10.07 9.65 16.96
C ARG A 180 11.46 9.02 16.84
N PRO A 181 12.38 9.29 17.79
CA PRO A 181 13.69 8.64 17.80
C PRO A 181 13.61 7.11 17.78
N ALA A 182 12.60 6.54 18.46
CA ALA A 182 12.36 5.09 18.52
C ALA A 182 11.72 4.50 17.24
N GLY A 183 11.24 5.33 16.33
CA GLY A 183 10.54 4.94 15.10
C GLY A 183 9.32 5.81 14.84
N ALA A 184 8.72 5.65 13.66
CA ALA A 184 7.48 6.34 13.33
C ALA A 184 6.30 5.71 14.06
N VAL A 185 5.44 6.56 14.63
CA VAL A 185 4.13 6.17 15.18
C VAL A 185 3.08 6.61 14.17
N TYR A 186 2.19 5.70 13.83
CA TYR A 186 1.12 5.94 12.85
C TYR A 186 -0.22 6.01 13.55
N THR A 187 -1.05 6.96 13.11
CA THR A 187 -2.42 7.14 13.61
C THR A 187 -3.35 7.27 12.42
N THR A 188 -4.33 6.38 12.32
CA THR A 188 -5.36 6.46 11.28
C THR A 188 -6.32 7.59 11.61
N LEU A 189 -6.33 8.62 10.76
CA LEU A 189 -7.21 9.79 10.91
C LEU A 189 -8.59 9.52 10.32
N VAL A 190 -8.62 8.85 9.17
CA VAL A 190 -9.85 8.54 8.41
C VAL A 190 -9.69 7.17 7.80
N SER A 191 -10.76 6.38 7.80
CA SER A 191 -10.87 5.13 7.04
C SER A 191 -12.07 5.22 6.11
N VAL A 192 -11.84 5.07 4.82
CA VAL A 192 -12.87 5.15 3.78
C VAL A 192 -13.06 3.76 3.18
N PRO A 193 -14.25 3.15 3.33
CA PRO A 193 -14.52 1.85 2.73
C PRO A 193 -14.60 1.96 1.20
N LEU A 194 -14.20 0.89 0.52
CA LEU A 194 -14.50 0.71 -0.90
C LEU A 194 -16.00 0.45 -1.09
N ALA A 195 -16.53 0.78 -2.27
CA ALA A 195 -17.95 0.59 -2.55
C ALA A 195 -18.32 -0.89 -2.51
N GLU A 196 -19.34 -1.24 -1.76
CA GLU A 196 -20.03 -2.51 -1.99
C GLU A 196 -20.77 -2.42 -3.34
N LEU A 197 -20.25 -3.09 -4.37
CA LEU A 197 -21.03 -3.23 -5.60
C LEU A 197 -22.27 -4.07 -5.23
N ALA A 198 -23.43 -3.48 -5.43
CA ALA A 198 -24.69 -4.23 -5.31
C ALA A 198 -24.58 -5.50 -6.18
N PRO A 199 -25.05 -6.66 -5.70
CA PRO A 199 -25.04 -7.87 -6.50
C PRO A 199 -25.75 -7.59 -7.82
N VAL A 200 -25.09 -7.93 -8.93
CA VAL A 200 -25.71 -7.85 -10.26
C VAL A 200 -26.95 -8.73 -10.21
N GLN A 201 -28.12 -8.10 -10.17
CA GLN A 201 -29.38 -8.81 -10.34
C GLN A 201 -29.33 -9.41 -11.75
N ASN A 202 -29.09 -10.71 -11.85
CA ASN A 202 -29.32 -11.45 -13.09
C ASN A 202 -30.75 -11.19 -13.50
N ALA A 203 -30.94 -10.34 -14.49
CA ALA A 203 -32.23 -10.20 -15.16
C ALA A 203 -32.59 -11.59 -15.68
N SER A 204 -33.60 -12.20 -15.06
CA SER A 204 -34.21 -13.43 -15.48
C SER A 204 -34.63 -13.25 -16.93
N LEU A 205 -33.94 -13.94 -17.83
CA LEU A 205 -34.45 -14.15 -19.21
C LEU A 205 -35.83 -14.82 -19.10
N GLY A 206 -36.86 -13.99 -19.29
CA GLY A 206 -38.23 -14.47 -19.37
C GLY A 206 -38.35 -15.58 -20.40
N GLN A 207 -38.77 -16.76 -19.96
CA GLN A 207 -39.18 -17.84 -20.82
C GLN A 207 -40.39 -17.36 -21.61
N ALA A 208 -40.18 -17.11 -22.90
CA ALA A 208 -41.28 -17.01 -23.86
C ALA A 208 -41.85 -18.41 -24.04
N THR A 209 -42.96 -18.66 -23.41
CA THR A 209 -43.81 -19.82 -23.70
C THR A 209 -44.41 -19.64 -25.08
N SER A 210 -43.96 -20.43 -26.03
CA SER A 210 -44.61 -20.62 -27.33
C SER A 210 -45.85 -21.49 -27.12
N GLU A 211 -47.00 -20.88 -27.10
CA GLU A 211 -48.26 -21.62 -27.32
C GLU A 211 -48.44 -21.91 -28.82
N ALA A 212 -48.20 -23.13 -29.18
CA ALA A 212 -48.66 -23.69 -30.47
C ALA A 212 -50.15 -23.93 -30.39
N SER A 213 -50.94 -23.19 -31.15
CA SER A 213 -52.35 -23.52 -31.42
C SER A 213 -52.42 -24.45 -32.60
N ASP A 214 -52.91 -25.63 -32.32
CA ASP A 214 -53.36 -26.64 -33.30
C ASP A 214 -54.79 -26.35 -33.66
N SER A 215 -55.11 -26.24 -34.95
CA SER A 215 -56.44 -26.56 -35.59
C SER A 215 -56.28 -26.49 -37.11
#